data_a722ca3ed70e136bbeb5fa010ab7e178
#
_entry.id   a722ca3ed70e136bbeb5fa010ab7e178
#
_cell.length_a   1.000
_cell.length_b   1.000
_cell.length_c   1.000
_cell.angle_alpha   90.00
_cell.angle_beta   90.00
_cell.angle_gamma   90.00
#
_symmetry.space_group_name_H-M   'P 1'
#
loop_
_entity.id
_entity.type
_entity.pdbx_description
1 polymer ?
#
loop_
_entity_poly.entity_id
_entity_poly.type
_entity_poly.pdbx_seq_one_letter_code
_entity_poly.pdbx_strand_id
1 'polypeptide(L)'
;MRNILTVILLFLLSFPALSVNDNDNTLGWKTYLSYNNTDCVEESADQVFVVAEGALYTYGKEDNSIKQYYKGNGLSDTDIQSISYNKQTKSLLIVYKNCNIDILEEGSVKNIPYLYTTTSLRDKSLNSVMIYNEYAYLSIQSGIVVVNMDKKEITDTYNLSKNITSCAIFNNNIYASTKEGQKSTVIYASLNDNLLDGSNWKTYSIPGFPSENSIDKISSFKNKLFYLSQNKGIYYESNETTVPLVSNTQMNNMKIVGEKLACMATSQVYIFTDTKTFDQINNLSIKDISTYQTDKYWIAEGSKGLRSIQRKGANQFEAINEAIILDGPYSNSSYDIVSKNDKIYIIPGGKSLTGDNSFNKAGSVMIYDYEKWSVLEPSVVQNKLNTWPKDYTSIVVTKNDTEKEIIYVSSFGYGLFQFIDREPSAVYNKTNSPLENAHGNEGFYCRVDGLAFDKEGNLWMTNSEVSKAIKILD
;
A
#
# COMPACT_ATOMS: atom_id res chain seq x y z
N MET A 1 -63.46 -23.64 20.94
CA MET A 1 -62.75 -23.11 19.77
C MET A 1 -61.76 -22.06 20.24
N ARG A 2 -60.48 -22.40 20.34
CA ARG A 2 -59.45 -21.56 20.91
C ARG A 2 -58.52 -21.16 19.76
N ASN A 3 -58.53 -19.88 19.39
CA ASN A 3 -57.66 -19.32 18.36
C ASN A 3 -56.22 -19.27 18.88
N ILE A 4 -55.34 -19.98 18.23
CA ILE A 4 -53.88 -19.88 18.43
C ILE A 4 -53.39 -18.77 17.51
N LEU A 5 -52.98 -17.66 18.11
CA LEU A 5 -52.31 -16.57 17.39
C LEU A 5 -50.81 -16.92 17.31
N THR A 6 -50.34 -17.27 16.13
CA THR A 6 -48.92 -17.51 15.87
C THR A 6 -48.24 -16.15 15.61
N VAL A 7 -47.47 -15.68 16.55
CA VAL A 7 -46.62 -14.50 16.40
C VAL A 7 -45.35 -14.95 15.70
N ILE A 8 -45.18 -14.58 14.41
CA ILE A 8 -43.93 -14.71 13.68
C ILE A 8 -43.03 -13.54 14.09
N LEU A 9 -42.02 -13.83 14.89
CA LEU A 9 -40.98 -12.88 15.25
C LEU A 9 -39.96 -12.82 14.09
N LEU A 10 -40.09 -11.82 13.23
CA LEU A 10 -39.09 -11.50 12.25
C LEU A 10 -37.87 -10.89 12.97
N PHE A 11 -36.84 -11.67 13.14
CA PHE A 11 -35.49 -11.15 13.43
C PHE A 11 -34.97 -10.41 12.19
N LEU A 12 -35.16 -9.11 12.15
CA LEU A 12 -34.38 -8.23 11.30
C LEU A 12 -32.95 -8.22 11.85
N LEU A 13 -32.07 -9.01 11.23
CA LEU A 13 -30.64 -8.85 11.38
C LEU A 13 -30.28 -7.50 10.72
N SER A 14 -30.29 -6.43 11.51
CA SER A 14 -29.70 -5.17 11.11
C SER A 14 -28.19 -5.37 11.11
N PHE A 15 -27.63 -5.63 9.93
CA PHE A 15 -26.22 -5.35 9.74
C PHE A 15 -26.01 -3.85 10.01
N PRO A 16 -25.06 -3.47 10.87
CA PRO A 16 -24.74 -2.06 11.02
C PRO A 16 -24.25 -1.58 9.64
N ALA A 17 -25.01 -0.72 9.01
CA ALA A 17 -24.52 0.03 7.88
C ALA A 17 -23.30 0.81 8.40
N LEU A 18 -22.12 0.52 7.87
CA LEU A 18 -20.92 1.30 8.11
C LEU A 18 -21.23 2.73 7.64
N SER A 19 -21.55 3.61 8.58
CA SER A 19 -21.84 5.01 8.25
C SER A 19 -20.51 5.69 7.93
N VAL A 20 -20.26 5.90 6.66
CA VAL A 20 -19.24 6.85 6.22
C VAL A 20 -19.75 8.24 6.60
N ASN A 21 -19.08 8.92 7.51
CA ASN A 21 -19.38 10.30 7.86
C ASN A 21 -18.88 11.21 6.71
N ASP A 22 -19.72 11.40 5.69
CA ASP A 22 -19.50 12.36 4.59
C ASP A 22 -19.74 13.80 5.08
N ASN A 23 -18.86 14.31 5.92
CA ASN A 23 -18.76 15.76 6.15
C ASN A 23 -17.81 16.39 5.11
N ASP A 24 -18.12 16.23 3.85
CA ASP A 24 -17.40 16.87 2.74
C ASP A 24 -17.89 18.32 2.56
N ASN A 25 -17.18 19.25 3.19
CA ASN A 25 -17.36 20.70 2.98
C ASN A 25 -16.79 21.22 1.65
N THR A 26 -16.60 20.39 0.65
CA THR A 26 -15.94 20.72 -0.61
C THR A 26 -16.93 21.02 -1.74
N LEU A 27 -17.84 21.99 -1.56
CA LEU A 27 -18.65 22.57 -2.64
C LEU A 27 -19.23 21.54 -3.65
N GLY A 28 -19.69 20.39 -3.18
CA GLY A 28 -20.27 19.33 -4.02
C GLY A 28 -19.27 18.37 -4.68
N TRP A 29 -17.98 18.48 -4.41
CA TRP A 29 -16.99 17.50 -4.85
C TRP A 29 -16.99 16.27 -3.95
N LYS A 30 -16.92 15.09 -4.56
CA LYS A 30 -16.67 13.81 -3.87
C LYS A 30 -15.41 13.20 -4.41
N THR A 31 -14.58 12.64 -3.52
CA THR A 31 -13.36 11.92 -3.88
C THR A 31 -13.53 10.44 -3.57
N TYR A 32 -13.34 9.60 -4.56
CA TYR A 32 -13.33 8.15 -4.39
C TYR A 32 -11.89 7.66 -4.47
N LEU A 33 -11.41 7.05 -3.39
CA LEU A 33 -10.08 6.48 -3.31
C LEU A 33 -10.18 4.95 -3.19
N SER A 34 -9.20 4.27 -3.75
CA SER A 34 -9.02 2.84 -3.53
C SER A 34 -8.48 2.56 -2.13
N TYR A 35 -9.10 1.62 -1.45
CA TYR A 35 -8.62 1.05 -0.19
C TYR A 35 -8.40 -0.47 -0.32
N ASN A 36 -8.19 -0.94 -1.53
CA ASN A 36 -8.27 -2.34 -1.89
C ASN A 36 -7.03 -3.15 -1.51
N ASN A 37 -5.91 -2.48 -1.22
CA ASN A 37 -4.65 -3.15 -0.87
C ASN A 37 -4.01 -2.45 0.32
N THR A 38 -4.18 -3.03 1.51
CA THR A 38 -3.65 -2.47 2.76
C THR A 38 -2.15 -2.70 2.87
N ASP A 39 -1.38 -1.63 3.13
CA ASP A 39 0.09 -1.65 3.15
C ASP A 39 0.68 -1.41 4.54
N CYS A 40 0.11 -0.45 5.31
CA CYS A 40 0.59 -0.10 6.64
C CYS A 40 -0.55 -0.12 7.65
N VAL A 41 -0.24 -0.46 8.90
CA VAL A 41 -1.18 -0.41 10.02
C VAL A 41 -0.49 0.09 11.29
N GLU A 42 -1.14 1.03 11.97
CA GLU A 42 -0.77 1.50 13.30
C GLU A 42 -2.00 1.51 14.22
N GLU A 43 -1.79 1.36 15.51
CA GLU A 43 -2.88 1.25 16.49
C GLU A 43 -2.69 2.25 17.63
N SER A 44 -3.75 3.02 17.93
CA SER A 44 -3.89 3.81 19.15
C SER A 44 -4.76 3.09 20.20
N ALA A 45 -5.08 3.78 21.29
CA ALA A 45 -5.98 3.24 22.31
C ALA A 45 -7.38 2.94 21.76
N ASP A 46 -7.92 3.81 20.92
CA ASP A 46 -9.31 3.89 20.48
C ASP A 46 -9.52 3.54 18.99
N GLN A 47 -8.50 3.68 18.15
CA GLN A 47 -8.63 3.47 16.71
C GLN A 47 -7.42 2.80 16.07
N VAL A 48 -7.63 2.29 14.87
CA VAL A 48 -6.61 1.69 14.00
C VAL A 48 -6.46 2.57 12.77
N PHE A 49 -5.23 2.97 12.48
CA PHE A 49 -4.86 3.74 11.27
C PHE A 49 -4.37 2.78 10.20
N VAL A 50 -4.90 2.89 9.01
CA VAL A 50 -4.60 1.97 7.91
C VAL A 50 -4.30 2.75 6.65
N VAL A 51 -3.15 2.48 6.04
CA VAL A 51 -2.85 2.95 4.69
C VAL A 51 -3.13 1.83 3.71
N ALA A 52 -3.91 2.16 2.69
CA ALA A 52 -4.19 1.28 1.56
C ALA A 52 -4.02 2.08 0.27
N GLU A 53 -3.17 1.60 -0.64
CA GLU A 53 -2.85 2.27 -1.92
C GLU A 53 -2.51 3.77 -1.79
N GLY A 54 -1.84 4.15 -0.69
CA GLY A 54 -1.47 5.53 -0.42
C GLY A 54 -2.59 6.40 0.16
N ALA A 55 -3.77 5.85 0.41
CA ALA A 55 -4.89 6.52 1.08
C ALA A 55 -4.98 6.08 2.56
N LEU A 56 -5.43 6.96 3.43
CA LEU A 56 -5.57 6.71 4.87
C LEU A 56 -7.04 6.55 5.27
N TYR A 57 -7.34 5.53 6.06
CA TYR A 57 -8.57 5.47 6.82
C TYR A 57 -8.32 5.07 8.26
N THR A 58 -9.26 5.36 9.15
CA THR A 58 -9.26 4.85 10.53
C THR A 58 -10.45 3.95 10.75
N TYR A 59 -10.24 2.97 11.64
CA TYR A 59 -11.28 2.08 12.14
C TYR A 59 -11.41 2.25 13.65
N GLY A 60 -12.57 2.71 14.12
CA GLY A 60 -12.91 2.85 15.53
C GLY A 60 -13.09 1.49 16.20
N LYS A 61 -12.38 1.25 17.30
CA LYS A 61 -12.37 -0.08 17.97
C LYS A 61 -13.62 -0.37 18.78
N GLU A 62 -14.35 0.64 19.22
CA GLU A 62 -15.55 0.51 20.04
C GLU A 62 -16.82 0.44 19.19
N ASP A 63 -16.93 1.30 18.19
CA ASP A 63 -18.14 1.51 17.39
C ASP A 63 -18.05 0.97 15.96
N ASN A 64 -16.88 0.44 15.57
CA ASN A 64 -16.58 -0.02 14.22
C ASN A 64 -16.72 1.08 13.14
N SER A 65 -16.71 2.34 13.53
CA SER A 65 -16.79 3.47 12.61
C SER A 65 -15.57 3.52 11.68
N ILE A 66 -15.80 3.96 10.45
CA ILE A 66 -14.73 4.21 9.47
C ILE A 66 -14.72 5.69 9.14
N LYS A 67 -13.53 6.28 9.22
CA LYS A 67 -13.28 7.64 8.77
C LYS A 67 -12.17 7.63 7.73
N GLN A 68 -12.46 8.13 6.55
CA GLN A 68 -11.50 8.27 5.46
C GLN A 68 -10.82 9.64 5.55
N TYR A 69 -9.52 9.68 5.23
CA TYR A 69 -8.72 10.89 5.20
C TYR A 69 -8.09 11.07 3.82
N TYR A 70 -8.28 12.24 3.24
CA TYR A 70 -7.74 12.62 1.95
C TYR A 70 -7.52 14.14 1.88
N LYS A 71 -6.96 14.62 0.80
CA LYS A 71 -6.59 16.05 0.66
C LYS A 71 -7.77 17.00 0.82
N GLY A 72 -8.96 16.59 0.41
CA GLY A 72 -10.19 17.42 0.53
C GLY A 72 -10.70 17.58 1.97
N ASN A 73 -10.36 16.67 2.89
CA ASN A 73 -10.85 16.68 4.27
C ASN A 73 -9.76 16.77 5.35
N GLY A 74 -8.58 17.29 5.00
CA GLY A 74 -7.58 17.70 5.98
C GLY A 74 -6.16 17.23 5.75
N LEU A 75 -5.90 16.18 4.96
CA LEU A 75 -4.52 15.81 4.61
C LEU A 75 -3.91 16.86 3.66
N SER A 76 -2.61 17.08 3.81
CA SER A 76 -1.90 18.07 3.00
C SER A 76 -1.50 17.56 1.62
N ASP A 77 -1.44 16.23 1.44
CA ASP A 77 -1.00 15.62 0.19
C ASP A 77 -1.68 14.28 -0.07
N THR A 78 -1.27 13.61 -1.16
CA THR A 78 -1.69 12.28 -1.58
C THR A 78 -0.50 11.32 -1.57
N ASP A 79 -0.75 10.02 -1.79
CA ASP A 79 0.31 9.01 -1.88
C ASP A 79 1.13 8.85 -0.59
N ILE A 80 0.46 8.43 0.47
CA ILE A 80 1.12 8.14 1.76
C ILE A 80 2.08 6.97 1.56
N GLN A 81 3.33 7.16 1.97
CA GLN A 81 4.37 6.14 1.94
C GLN A 81 4.45 5.36 3.25
N SER A 82 4.31 6.04 4.38
CA SER A 82 4.48 5.45 5.71
C SER A 82 3.68 6.20 6.77
N ILE A 83 3.21 5.47 7.75
CA ILE A 83 2.65 6.02 8.99
C ILE A 83 3.39 5.45 10.19
N SER A 84 3.45 6.22 11.29
CA SER A 84 4.02 5.76 12.56
C SER A 84 3.31 6.44 13.72
N TYR A 85 2.69 5.66 14.60
CA TYR A 85 2.00 6.17 15.76
C TYR A 85 2.94 6.32 16.96
N ASN A 86 2.93 7.49 17.57
CA ASN A 86 3.67 7.78 18.79
C ASN A 86 2.73 7.72 20.00
N LYS A 87 2.94 6.74 20.88
CA LYS A 87 2.11 6.54 22.08
C LYS A 87 2.28 7.66 23.12
N GLN A 88 3.46 8.28 23.17
CA GLN A 88 3.76 9.35 24.13
C GLN A 88 3.04 10.65 23.76
N THR A 89 3.12 11.07 22.50
CA THR A 89 2.47 12.29 22.00
C THR A 89 1.02 12.05 21.56
N LYS A 90 0.58 10.79 21.49
CA LYS A 90 -0.74 10.36 21.00
C LYS A 90 -1.07 10.85 19.59
N SER A 91 -0.04 10.98 18.76
CA SER A 91 -0.16 11.51 17.41
C SER A 91 0.39 10.53 16.38
N LEU A 92 -0.12 10.61 15.15
CA LEU A 92 0.30 9.84 14.00
C LEU A 92 1.17 10.70 13.08
N LEU A 93 2.38 10.26 12.84
CA LEU A 93 3.22 10.77 11.76
C LEU A 93 2.75 10.16 10.45
N ILE A 94 2.56 10.98 9.43
CA ILE A 94 2.23 10.60 8.06
C ILE A 94 3.32 11.15 7.15
N VAL A 95 4.00 10.28 6.40
CA VAL A 95 5.03 10.67 5.43
C VAL A 95 4.57 10.27 4.04
N TYR A 96 4.54 11.24 3.13
CA TYR A 96 4.15 11.06 1.74
C TYR A 96 5.35 10.70 0.86
N LYS A 97 5.10 10.08 -0.30
CA LYS A 97 6.15 9.71 -1.26
C LYS A 97 6.95 10.90 -1.78
N ASN A 98 6.36 12.09 -1.83
CA ASN A 98 7.05 13.33 -2.18
C ASN A 98 7.83 13.95 -1.02
N CYS A 99 7.90 13.26 0.12
CA CYS A 99 8.56 13.69 1.35
C CYS A 99 7.87 14.84 2.10
N ASN A 100 6.61 15.18 1.78
CA ASN A 100 5.80 16.01 2.65
C ASN A 100 5.46 15.23 3.93
N ILE A 101 5.17 15.94 5.02
CA ILE A 101 4.91 15.32 6.33
C ILE A 101 3.67 15.97 6.94
N ASP A 102 2.77 15.14 7.47
CA ASP A 102 1.68 15.56 8.34
C ASP A 102 1.80 14.89 9.71
N ILE A 103 1.33 15.61 10.74
CA ILE A 103 1.05 15.05 12.07
C ILE A 103 -0.45 15.11 12.29
N LEU A 104 -1.08 13.95 12.46
CA LEU A 104 -2.49 13.82 12.79
C LEU A 104 -2.64 13.56 14.29
N GLU A 105 -3.36 14.45 14.97
CA GLU A 105 -3.65 14.40 16.41
C GLU A 105 -5.10 14.80 16.65
N GLU A 106 -5.86 13.96 17.35
CA GLU A 106 -7.27 14.19 17.69
C GLU A 106 -8.14 14.66 16.49
N GLY A 107 -7.87 14.13 15.31
CA GLY A 107 -8.57 14.46 14.08
C GLY A 107 -8.13 15.77 13.39
N SER A 108 -7.17 16.50 13.97
CA SER A 108 -6.55 17.69 13.39
C SER A 108 -5.21 17.33 12.73
N VAL A 109 -4.94 17.93 11.56
CA VAL A 109 -3.71 17.70 10.80
C VAL A 109 -2.85 18.96 10.83
N LYS A 110 -1.58 18.77 11.15
CA LYS A 110 -0.55 19.82 11.04
C LYS A 110 0.47 19.41 9.99
N ASN A 111 0.60 20.22 8.94
CA ASN A 111 1.61 20.02 7.91
C ASN A 111 2.99 20.55 8.29
N ILE A 112 4.02 19.79 7.93
CA ILE A 112 5.45 20.13 8.08
C ILE A 112 6.10 20.01 6.69
N PRO A 113 6.02 21.06 5.83
CA PRO A 113 6.44 20.95 4.43
C PRO A 113 7.96 21.08 4.22
N TYR A 114 8.73 21.27 5.28
CA TYR A 114 10.18 21.56 5.18
C TYR A 114 10.92 20.52 4.33
N LEU A 115 10.73 19.23 4.59
CA LEU A 115 11.44 18.19 3.85
C LEU A 115 11.00 18.15 2.38
N TYR A 116 9.75 18.44 2.10
CA TYR A 116 9.23 18.55 0.74
C TYR A 116 9.86 19.75 -0.01
N THR A 117 9.93 20.91 0.63
CA THR A 117 10.36 22.18 0.01
C THR A 117 11.87 22.39 -0.03
N THR A 118 12.63 21.79 0.91
CA THR A 118 14.08 22.00 0.98
C THR A 118 14.81 21.50 -0.27
N THR A 119 15.81 22.26 -0.71
CA THR A 119 16.74 21.91 -1.81
C THR A 119 18.13 21.55 -1.31
N SER A 120 18.37 21.67 0.00
CA SER A 120 19.69 21.42 0.61
C SER A 120 20.08 19.93 0.68
N LEU A 121 19.11 19.04 0.51
CA LEU A 121 19.32 17.59 0.48
C LEU A 121 19.22 17.07 -0.94
N ARG A 122 20.21 16.28 -1.35
CA ARG A 122 20.30 15.76 -2.72
C ARG A 122 19.19 14.74 -3.03
N ASP A 123 18.94 13.82 -2.10
CA ASP A 123 17.86 12.83 -2.20
C ASP A 123 17.19 12.70 -0.82
N LYS A 124 15.90 12.93 -0.79
CA LYS A 124 15.07 12.98 0.43
C LYS A 124 14.19 11.75 0.59
N SER A 125 14.28 10.80 -0.33
CA SER A 125 13.42 9.61 -0.33
C SER A 125 13.51 8.87 1.01
N LEU A 126 12.36 8.62 1.61
CA LEU A 126 12.26 7.93 2.91
C LEU A 126 12.59 6.45 2.76
N ASN A 127 13.41 5.91 3.64
CA ASN A 127 13.66 4.47 3.78
C ASN A 127 12.92 3.86 4.98
N SER A 128 12.95 4.53 6.14
CA SER A 128 12.29 4.03 7.35
C SER A 128 12.04 5.15 8.37
N VAL A 129 11.16 4.86 9.31
CA VAL A 129 10.88 5.71 10.47
C VAL A 129 11.16 4.92 11.75
N MET A 130 11.80 5.58 12.72
CA MET A 130 11.95 5.10 14.10
C MET A 130 11.35 6.12 15.04
N ILE A 131 10.46 5.70 15.93
CA ILE A 131 9.95 6.52 17.04
C ILE A 131 10.81 6.29 18.28
N TYR A 132 11.25 7.38 18.89
CA TYR A 132 11.96 7.36 20.17
C TYR A 132 11.57 8.58 21.01
N ASN A 133 10.98 8.36 22.18
CA ASN A 133 10.32 9.38 22.99
C ASN A 133 9.32 10.20 22.16
N GLU A 134 9.35 11.53 22.23
CA GLU A 134 8.52 12.44 21.42
C GLU A 134 9.03 12.66 19.98
N TYR A 135 10.13 12.00 19.58
CA TYR A 135 10.77 12.21 18.29
C TYR A 135 10.51 11.08 17.30
N ALA A 136 10.39 11.45 16.04
CA ALA A 136 10.46 10.54 14.89
C ALA A 136 11.77 10.79 14.14
N TYR A 137 12.57 9.74 13.95
CA TYR A 137 13.80 9.75 13.18
C TYR A 137 13.51 9.15 11.81
N LEU A 138 13.55 9.98 10.78
CA LEU A 138 13.31 9.60 9.40
C LEU A 138 14.63 9.28 8.72
N SER A 139 14.90 8.03 8.42
CA SER A 139 16.06 7.60 7.66
C SER A 139 15.79 7.85 6.17
N ILE A 140 16.61 8.67 5.52
CA ILE A 140 16.47 9.07 4.13
C ILE A 140 17.73 8.75 3.31
N GLN A 141 17.66 8.88 2.00
CA GLN A 141 18.77 8.59 1.08
C GLN A 141 20.02 9.47 1.30
N SER A 142 19.93 10.58 2.03
CA SER A 142 21.05 11.48 2.29
C SER A 142 21.38 11.66 3.77
N GLY A 143 20.66 11.02 4.71
CA GLY A 143 20.89 11.19 6.13
C GLY A 143 19.71 10.85 7.02
N ILE A 144 19.53 11.60 8.12
CA ILE A 144 18.43 11.42 9.07
C ILE A 144 17.77 12.77 9.32
N VAL A 145 16.45 12.82 9.27
CA VAL A 145 15.65 13.99 9.64
C VAL A 145 14.93 13.68 10.95
N VAL A 146 15.01 14.59 11.90
CA VAL A 146 14.39 14.44 13.23
C VAL A 146 13.19 15.36 13.34
N VAL A 147 12.03 14.76 13.55
CA VAL A 147 10.76 15.46 13.76
C VAL A 147 10.38 15.38 15.24
N ASN A 148 10.21 16.51 15.90
CA ASN A 148 9.55 16.55 17.21
C ASN A 148 8.03 16.48 16.98
N MET A 149 7.42 15.37 17.36
CA MET A 149 5.99 15.13 17.13
C MET A 149 5.10 15.92 18.10
N ASP A 150 5.59 16.27 19.27
CA ASP A 150 4.87 17.12 20.23
C ASP A 150 4.80 18.56 19.74
N LYS A 151 5.95 19.14 19.36
CA LYS A 151 6.04 20.49 18.80
C LYS A 151 5.59 20.61 17.35
N LYS A 152 5.51 19.48 16.64
CA LYS A 152 5.13 19.40 15.23
C LYS A 152 6.06 20.19 14.31
N GLU A 153 7.36 20.00 14.50
CA GLU A 153 8.42 20.67 13.75
C GLU A 153 9.62 19.75 13.51
N ILE A 154 10.42 20.05 12.48
CA ILE A 154 11.74 19.43 12.33
C ILE A 154 12.71 20.14 13.24
N THR A 155 13.36 19.38 14.13
CA THR A 155 14.38 19.90 15.05
C THR A 155 15.78 19.80 14.48
N ASP A 156 16.09 18.71 13.76
CA ASP A 156 17.42 18.44 13.25
C ASP A 156 17.39 17.77 11.87
N THR A 157 18.47 17.98 11.13
CA THR A 157 18.71 17.29 9.84
C THR A 157 20.19 16.90 9.76
N TYR A 158 20.47 15.64 10.02
CA TYR A 158 21.83 15.09 9.92
C TYR A 158 22.10 14.71 8.47
N ASN A 159 22.66 15.67 7.71
CA ASN A 159 23.07 15.44 6.32
C ASN A 159 24.41 14.69 6.29
N LEU A 160 24.34 13.37 6.15
CA LEU A 160 25.50 12.49 6.17
C LEU A 160 26.03 12.17 4.76
N SER A 161 25.35 12.65 3.71
CA SER A 161 25.62 12.30 2.32
C SER A 161 25.71 10.78 2.09
N LYS A 162 24.93 10.01 2.87
CA LYS A 162 24.88 8.56 2.85
C LYS A 162 23.43 8.09 2.82
N ASN A 163 23.17 7.04 2.06
CA ASN A 163 21.88 6.36 2.10
C ASN A 163 21.71 5.64 3.44
N ILE A 164 20.87 6.19 4.31
CA ILE A 164 20.54 5.59 5.62
C ILE A 164 19.31 4.73 5.45
N THR A 165 19.46 3.42 5.60
CA THR A 165 18.33 2.47 5.43
C THR A 165 17.45 2.40 6.68
N SER A 166 18.06 2.52 7.87
CA SER A 166 17.35 2.58 9.14
C SER A 166 18.26 3.08 10.26
N CYS A 167 17.67 3.50 11.38
CA CYS A 167 18.42 3.86 12.59
C CYS A 167 17.81 3.19 13.83
N ALA A 168 18.62 3.12 14.90
CA ALA A 168 18.22 2.63 16.21
C ALA A 168 18.97 3.41 17.29
N ILE A 169 18.32 3.66 18.43
CA ILE A 169 18.96 4.25 19.62
C ILE A 169 19.17 3.14 20.64
N PHE A 170 20.42 3.05 21.10
CA PHE A 170 20.82 2.05 22.06
C PHE A 170 22.00 2.57 22.91
N ASN A 171 21.95 2.40 24.23
CA ASN A 171 23.01 2.83 25.17
C ASN A 171 23.51 4.26 24.91
N ASN A 172 22.59 5.23 24.80
CA ASN A 172 22.85 6.64 24.56
C ASN A 172 23.64 6.94 23.26
N ASN A 173 23.59 6.01 22.28
CA ASN A 173 24.11 6.22 20.95
C ASN A 173 23.01 6.01 19.91
N ILE A 174 23.10 6.75 18.80
CA ILE A 174 22.34 6.49 17.60
C ILE A 174 23.19 5.66 16.65
N TYR A 175 22.64 4.55 16.18
CA TYR A 175 23.22 3.67 15.18
C TYR A 175 22.42 3.79 13.88
N ALA A 176 23.10 3.84 12.75
CA ALA A 176 22.45 3.94 11.45
C ALA A 176 23.06 2.92 10.48
N SER A 177 22.21 2.11 9.86
CA SER A 177 22.63 1.25 8.75
C SER A 177 22.70 2.08 7.46
N THR A 178 23.80 1.91 6.72
CA THR A 178 24.03 2.59 5.45
C THR A 178 24.13 1.59 4.32
N LYS A 179 23.75 1.99 3.10
CA LYS A 179 23.86 1.14 1.92
C LYS A 179 24.48 1.93 0.75
N GLU A 180 25.53 1.36 0.19
CA GLU A 180 26.22 1.90 -0.99
C GLU A 180 26.40 0.76 -2.00
N GLY A 181 25.58 0.75 -3.03
CA GLY A 181 25.47 -0.39 -3.95
C GLY A 181 25.05 -1.67 -3.22
N GLN A 182 25.91 -2.68 -3.25
CA GLN A 182 25.68 -3.95 -2.52
C GLN A 182 26.31 -3.97 -1.12
N LYS A 183 27.12 -2.97 -0.80
CA LYS A 183 27.81 -2.90 0.49
C LYS A 183 26.93 -2.17 1.50
N SER A 184 26.78 -2.76 2.66
CA SER A 184 26.15 -2.14 3.83
C SER A 184 27.14 -2.01 4.98
N THR A 185 27.02 -0.93 5.76
CA THR A 185 27.81 -0.70 6.97
C THR A 185 26.92 -0.09 8.05
N VAL A 186 27.36 -0.14 9.30
CA VAL A 186 26.72 0.59 10.38
C VAL A 186 27.65 1.73 10.81
N ILE A 187 27.09 2.90 10.98
CA ILE A 187 27.74 4.05 11.62
C ILE A 187 27.01 4.37 12.92
N TYR A 188 27.71 5.01 13.86
CA TYR A 188 27.13 5.43 15.13
C TYR A 188 27.74 6.74 15.61
N ALA A 189 26.98 7.44 16.46
CA ALA A 189 27.44 8.60 17.18
C ALA A 189 26.76 8.66 18.56
N SER A 190 27.42 9.31 19.54
CA SER A 190 26.82 9.55 20.85
C SER A 190 25.73 10.62 20.77
N LEU A 191 24.60 10.42 21.44
CA LEU A 191 23.56 11.44 21.54
C LEU A 191 24.02 12.70 22.33
N ASN A 192 25.15 12.62 23.00
CA ASN A 192 25.77 13.77 23.68
C ASN A 192 26.69 14.60 22.75
N ASP A 193 27.01 14.08 21.56
CA ASP A 193 27.85 14.77 20.61
C ASP A 193 27.01 15.68 19.67
N ASN A 194 27.68 16.59 18.97
CA ASN A 194 27.03 17.36 17.92
C ASN A 194 26.80 16.48 16.70
N LEU A 195 25.58 15.94 16.53
CA LEU A 195 25.21 15.02 15.45
C LEU A 195 25.13 15.71 14.08
N LEU A 196 25.14 17.05 14.02
CA LEU A 196 25.24 17.82 12.78
C LEU A 196 26.64 17.76 12.17
N ASP A 197 27.65 17.48 13.01
CA ASP A 197 29.03 17.29 12.54
C ASP A 197 29.24 15.83 12.13
N GLY A 198 29.39 15.60 10.82
CA GLY A 198 29.64 14.27 10.26
C GLY A 198 30.90 13.58 10.80
N SER A 199 31.88 14.32 11.38
CA SER A 199 33.08 13.74 11.97
C SER A 199 32.82 12.96 13.25
N ASN A 200 31.71 13.23 13.94
CA ASN A 200 31.29 12.52 15.14
C ASN A 200 30.68 11.14 14.82
N TRP A 201 30.31 10.90 13.57
CA TRP A 201 29.78 9.61 13.11
C TRP A 201 30.92 8.66 12.75
N LYS A 202 31.07 7.58 13.50
CA LYS A 202 32.11 6.58 13.36
C LYS A 202 31.56 5.28 12.80
N THR A 203 32.40 4.53 12.08
CA THR A 203 32.02 3.17 11.63
C THR A 203 31.94 2.24 12.85
N TYR A 204 30.83 1.50 12.93
CA TYR A 204 30.63 0.46 13.92
C TYR A 204 30.95 -0.90 13.34
N SER A 205 31.93 -1.58 13.94
CA SER A 205 32.23 -2.96 13.59
C SER A 205 31.36 -3.90 14.42
N ILE A 206 30.39 -4.55 13.77
CA ILE A 206 29.47 -5.46 14.45
C ILE A 206 30.23 -6.74 14.81
N PRO A 207 30.32 -7.11 16.09
CA PRO A 207 31.11 -8.27 16.51
C PRO A 207 30.56 -9.57 15.92
N GLY A 208 31.38 -10.33 15.19
CA GLY A 208 31.04 -11.66 14.67
C GLY A 208 29.92 -11.68 13.62
N PHE A 209 29.54 -10.54 13.05
CA PHE A 209 28.55 -10.49 11.96
C PHE A 209 29.16 -11.01 10.67
N PRO A 210 28.49 -11.93 9.95
CA PRO A 210 29.00 -12.48 8.71
C PRO A 210 29.23 -11.41 7.66
N SER A 211 30.46 -11.29 7.16
CA SER A 211 30.87 -10.22 6.23
C SER A 211 30.17 -10.25 4.88
N GLU A 212 29.66 -11.41 4.48
CA GLU A 212 28.89 -11.64 3.25
C GLU A 212 27.43 -11.21 3.36
N ASN A 213 26.94 -10.91 4.58
CA ASN A 213 25.55 -10.52 4.81
C ASN A 213 25.38 -9.00 4.65
N SER A 214 24.29 -8.57 4.01
CA SER A 214 23.87 -7.16 4.02
C SER A 214 23.20 -6.81 5.35
N ILE A 215 23.22 -5.53 5.70
CA ILE A 215 22.46 -4.99 6.82
C ILE A 215 21.40 -4.06 6.21
N ASP A 216 20.19 -4.58 6.08
CA ASP A 216 19.09 -3.85 5.44
C ASP A 216 18.29 -3.04 6.46
N LYS A 217 18.23 -3.48 7.73
CA LYS A 217 17.59 -2.76 8.81
C LYS A 217 18.27 -3.03 10.15
N ILE A 218 18.29 -2.01 11.02
CA ILE A 218 18.75 -2.08 12.42
C ILE A 218 17.60 -1.70 13.35
N SER A 219 17.53 -2.32 14.52
CA SER A 219 16.58 -2.00 15.57
C SER A 219 17.18 -2.26 16.95
N SER A 220 16.64 -1.63 17.99
CA SER A 220 16.96 -1.94 19.39
C SER A 220 15.76 -2.60 20.07
N PHE A 221 16.01 -3.70 20.79
CA PHE A 221 14.98 -4.42 21.51
C PHE A 221 15.58 -5.12 22.74
N LYS A 222 14.95 -4.99 23.92
CA LYS A 222 15.37 -5.62 25.18
C LYS A 222 16.89 -5.50 25.42
N ASN A 223 17.39 -4.27 25.35
CA ASN A 223 18.81 -3.93 25.57
C ASN A 223 19.80 -4.65 24.65
N LYS A 224 19.43 -4.85 23.40
CA LYS A 224 20.27 -5.43 22.33
C LYS A 224 20.03 -4.73 21.00
N LEU A 225 21.06 -4.74 20.16
CA LEU A 225 20.93 -4.36 18.75
C LEU A 225 20.59 -5.59 17.91
N PHE A 226 19.65 -5.39 16.97
CA PHE A 226 19.18 -6.38 16.02
C PHE A 226 19.43 -5.90 14.59
N TYR A 227 19.83 -6.84 13.74
CA TYR A 227 20.18 -6.61 12.35
C TYR A 227 19.35 -7.51 11.45
N LEU A 228 18.63 -6.93 10.52
CA LEU A 228 17.93 -7.66 9.47
C LEU A 228 18.84 -7.73 8.24
N SER A 229 19.06 -8.93 7.76
CA SER A 229 19.62 -9.23 6.45
C SER A 229 18.55 -9.93 5.62
N GLN A 230 18.00 -9.23 4.63
CA GLN A 230 16.76 -9.63 3.94
C GLN A 230 16.75 -11.08 3.45
N ASN A 231 17.86 -11.57 2.93
CA ASN A 231 17.98 -12.91 2.36
C ASN A 231 18.61 -13.97 3.32
N LYS A 232 19.01 -13.54 4.52
CA LYS A 232 19.76 -14.39 5.46
C LYS A 232 19.08 -14.54 6.82
N GLY A 233 18.19 -13.61 7.18
CA GLY A 233 17.45 -13.64 8.44
C GLY A 233 17.70 -12.46 9.34
N ILE A 234 17.54 -12.68 10.65
CA ILE A 234 17.71 -11.68 11.69
C ILE A 234 18.73 -12.13 12.69
N TYR A 235 19.58 -11.23 13.08
CA TYR A 235 20.69 -11.44 14.01
C TYR A 235 20.62 -10.44 15.16
N TYR A 236 21.22 -10.76 16.29
CA TYR A 236 21.37 -9.82 17.42
C TYR A 236 22.73 -9.98 18.09
N GLU A 237 23.20 -8.91 18.75
CA GLU A 237 24.43 -8.92 19.53
C GLU A 237 24.24 -9.59 20.88
N SER A 238 25.17 -10.47 21.23
CA SER A 238 25.22 -11.16 22.52
C SER A 238 26.66 -11.58 22.86
N ASN A 239 27.18 -11.10 23.99
CA ASN A 239 28.51 -11.46 24.51
C ASN A 239 29.63 -11.31 23.47
N GLU A 240 29.78 -10.10 22.93
CA GLU A 240 30.83 -9.73 21.95
C GLU A 240 30.79 -10.55 20.63
N THR A 241 29.65 -11.13 20.31
CA THR A 241 29.41 -11.81 19.03
C THR A 241 28.00 -11.56 18.54
N THR A 242 27.73 -11.93 17.29
CA THR A 242 26.40 -11.86 16.68
C THR A 242 25.80 -13.25 16.60
N VAL A 243 24.58 -13.40 17.07
CA VAL A 243 23.84 -14.65 17.11
C VAL A 243 22.61 -14.56 16.22
N PRO A 244 22.30 -15.59 15.39
CA PRO A 244 21.05 -15.60 14.62
C PRO A 244 19.85 -15.74 15.55
N LEU A 245 18.85 -14.87 15.35
CA LEU A 245 17.51 -14.98 15.95
C LEU A 245 16.60 -15.84 15.05
N VAL A 246 16.58 -15.51 13.75
CA VAL A 246 15.95 -16.28 12.68
C VAL A 246 16.97 -16.43 11.57
N SER A 247 17.32 -17.63 11.18
CA SER A 247 18.34 -17.89 10.17
C SER A 247 17.77 -18.53 8.89
N ASN A 248 18.45 -18.31 7.77
CA ASN A 248 18.17 -18.92 6.48
C ASN A 248 16.71 -18.72 6.00
N THR A 249 16.11 -17.60 6.38
CA THR A 249 14.74 -17.24 6.03
C THR A 249 14.74 -15.86 5.39
N GLN A 250 14.05 -15.72 4.27
CA GLN A 250 13.83 -14.42 3.65
C GLN A 250 12.92 -13.59 4.56
N MET A 251 13.45 -12.48 5.06
CA MET A 251 12.74 -11.54 5.93
C MET A 251 12.49 -10.24 5.20
N ASN A 252 11.25 -9.78 5.23
CA ASN A 252 10.84 -8.55 4.55
C ASN A 252 10.98 -7.32 5.45
N ASN A 253 10.70 -7.48 6.75
CA ASN A 253 10.72 -6.36 7.69
C ASN A 253 10.93 -6.84 9.14
N MET A 254 11.34 -5.89 9.98
CA MET A 254 11.47 -6.02 11.43
C MET A 254 10.92 -4.74 12.07
N LYS A 255 9.97 -4.87 13.01
CA LYS A 255 9.25 -3.74 13.62
C LYS A 255 9.02 -4.00 15.11
N ILE A 256 9.16 -2.95 15.93
CA ILE A 256 8.71 -3.01 17.32
C ILE A 256 7.19 -2.80 17.32
N VAL A 257 6.48 -3.74 17.92
CA VAL A 257 5.02 -3.75 18.05
C VAL A 257 4.64 -3.90 19.52
N GLY A 258 4.19 -2.82 20.13
CA GLY A 258 4.06 -2.76 21.60
C GLY A 258 5.43 -2.96 22.27
N GLU A 259 5.53 -3.99 23.13
CA GLU A 259 6.79 -4.37 23.80
C GLU A 259 7.46 -5.61 23.19
N LYS A 260 7.10 -5.98 21.96
CA LYS A 260 7.57 -7.16 21.25
C LYS A 260 8.27 -6.79 19.95
N LEU A 261 9.08 -7.71 19.45
CA LEU A 261 9.74 -7.58 18.15
C LEU A 261 9.01 -8.47 17.15
N ALA A 262 8.37 -7.88 16.15
CA ALA A 262 7.78 -8.61 15.02
C ALA A 262 8.79 -8.70 13.88
N CYS A 263 9.05 -9.92 13.43
CA CYS A 263 9.92 -10.25 12.31
C CYS A 263 9.06 -10.86 11.20
N MET A 264 8.91 -10.13 10.09
CA MET A 264 7.96 -10.45 9.02
C MET A 264 8.67 -11.10 7.83
N ALA A 265 8.20 -12.26 7.44
CA ALA A 265 8.53 -12.94 6.18
C ALA A 265 7.31 -12.87 5.24
N THR A 266 7.38 -13.47 4.05
CA THR A 266 6.31 -13.36 3.03
C THR A 266 4.98 -13.95 3.49
N SER A 267 5.00 -15.06 4.24
CA SER A 267 3.78 -15.78 4.65
C SER A 267 3.71 -16.09 6.14
N GLN A 268 4.61 -15.51 6.92
CA GLN A 268 4.69 -15.77 8.35
C GLN A 268 5.27 -14.59 9.11
N VAL A 269 4.89 -14.44 10.38
CA VAL A 269 5.47 -13.48 11.32
C VAL A 269 5.91 -14.21 12.57
N TYR A 270 7.10 -13.89 13.04
CA TYR A 270 7.61 -14.26 14.34
C TYR A 270 7.46 -13.06 15.28
N ILE A 271 6.82 -13.25 16.43
CA ILE A 271 6.60 -12.21 17.43
C ILE A 271 7.40 -12.57 18.68
N PHE A 272 8.54 -11.96 18.85
CA PHE A 272 9.46 -12.22 19.95
C PHE A 272 9.12 -11.36 21.17
N THR A 273 8.96 -12.02 22.33
CA THR A 273 8.87 -11.36 23.63
C THR A 273 10.28 -11.11 24.20
N ASP A 274 11.22 -11.98 23.91
CA ASP A 274 12.65 -11.88 24.16
C ASP A 274 13.43 -12.68 23.09
N THR A 275 14.73 -12.87 23.23
CA THR A 275 15.55 -13.61 22.23
C THR A 275 15.35 -15.13 22.23
N LYS A 276 14.52 -15.69 23.09
CA LYS A 276 14.29 -17.14 23.23
C LYS A 276 12.82 -17.50 23.05
N THR A 277 11.92 -16.58 23.42
CA THR A 277 10.47 -16.81 23.47
C THR A 277 9.79 -16.06 22.34
N PHE A 278 9.09 -16.78 21.48
CA PHE A 278 8.32 -16.18 20.40
C PHE A 278 7.05 -16.96 20.10
N ASP A 279 6.12 -16.29 19.46
CA ASP A 279 4.98 -16.87 18.78
C ASP A 279 5.17 -16.77 17.27
N GLN A 280 4.59 -17.69 16.52
CA GLN A 280 4.60 -17.71 15.07
C GLN A 280 3.19 -17.69 14.51
N ILE A 281 2.93 -16.77 13.60
CA ILE A 281 1.69 -16.68 12.83
C ILE A 281 2.01 -17.11 11.40
N ASN A 282 1.26 -18.08 10.87
CA ASN A 282 1.46 -18.65 9.55
C ASN A 282 0.28 -18.38 8.61
N ASN A 283 0.48 -18.58 7.32
CA ASN A 283 -0.54 -18.57 6.28
C ASN A 283 -1.27 -17.23 6.10
N LEU A 284 -0.60 -16.13 6.40
CA LEU A 284 -1.11 -14.78 6.20
C LEU A 284 -0.28 -14.06 5.12
N SER A 285 -0.93 -13.22 4.31
CA SER A 285 -0.26 -12.33 3.37
C SER A 285 0.08 -11.00 4.06
N ILE A 286 1.02 -11.04 5.00
CA ILE A 286 1.29 -9.92 5.89
C ILE A 286 2.12 -8.84 5.19
N LYS A 287 1.58 -7.61 5.15
CA LYS A 287 2.28 -6.39 4.76
C LYS A 287 2.84 -5.64 5.97
N ASP A 288 1.99 -5.48 7.00
CA ASP A 288 2.37 -4.82 8.24
C ASP A 288 1.53 -5.36 9.41
N ILE A 289 2.01 -5.15 10.63
CA ILE A 289 1.37 -5.56 11.88
C ILE A 289 1.53 -4.49 12.94
N SER A 290 0.50 -4.29 13.75
CA SER A 290 0.54 -3.38 14.90
C SER A 290 -0.18 -3.97 16.11
N THR A 291 0.18 -3.53 17.32
CA THR A 291 -0.55 -3.78 18.56
C THR A 291 -0.38 -2.63 19.52
N TYR A 292 -1.49 -2.24 20.13
CA TYR A 292 -1.51 -1.35 21.29
C TYR A 292 -1.64 -2.16 22.58
N GLN A 293 -2.33 -3.30 22.54
CA GLN A 293 -2.54 -4.26 23.63
C GLN A 293 -1.67 -5.50 23.44
N THR A 294 -1.34 -6.20 24.52
CA THR A 294 -0.31 -7.25 24.53
C THR A 294 -0.59 -8.48 23.68
N ASP A 295 -1.86 -8.85 23.46
CA ASP A 295 -2.20 -10.13 22.82
C ASP A 295 -3.23 -10.01 21.67
N LYS A 296 -3.59 -8.77 21.30
CA LYS A 296 -4.42 -8.49 20.12
C LYS A 296 -3.57 -7.77 19.09
N TYR A 297 -3.61 -8.24 17.84
CA TYR A 297 -2.84 -7.69 16.73
C TYR A 297 -3.76 -7.29 15.59
N TRP A 298 -3.46 -6.15 14.98
CA TRP A 298 -4.03 -5.72 13.72
C TRP A 298 -3.04 -5.94 12.60
N ILE A 299 -3.53 -6.50 11.49
CA ILE A 299 -2.69 -6.95 10.38
C ILE A 299 -3.23 -6.35 9.09
N ALA A 300 -2.34 -5.70 8.33
CA ALA A 300 -2.57 -5.33 6.95
C ALA A 300 -2.23 -6.54 6.05
N GLU A 301 -3.21 -7.11 5.36
CA GLU A 301 -3.05 -8.32 4.54
C GLU A 301 -3.09 -8.05 3.03
N GLY A 302 -2.73 -6.85 2.61
CA GLY A 302 -2.81 -6.47 1.20
C GLY A 302 -4.25 -6.48 0.69
N SER A 303 -4.50 -7.14 -0.43
CA SER A 303 -5.84 -7.26 -1.03
C SER A 303 -6.86 -8.02 -0.18
N LYS A 304 -6.44 -8.66 0.90
CA LYS A 304 -7.36 -9.26 1.87
C LYS A 304 -7.85 -8.27 2.92
N GLY A 305 -7.37 -7.02 2.90
CA GLY A 305 -7.83 -5.96 3.78
C GLY A 305 -7.19 -5.94 5.16
N LEU A 306 -7.88 -5.34 6.13
CA LEU A 306 -7.49 -5.23 7.53
C LEU A 306 -8.14 -6.35 8.35
N ARG A 307 -7.34 -7.05 9.17
CA ARG A 307 -7.82 -8.11 10.07
C ARG A 307 -7.28 -7.91 11.48
N SER A 308 -8.08 -8.28 12.49
CA SER A 308 -7.58 -8.42 13.85
C SER A 308 -7.56 -9.87 14.30
N ILE A 309 -6.51 -10.24 15.03
CA ILE A 309 -6.33 -11.56 15.61
C ILE A 309 -6.01 -11.45 17.10
N GLN A 310 -6.45 -12.45 17.87
CA GLN A 310 -6.19 -12.58 19.30
C GLN A 310 -5.34 -13.80 19.56
N ARG A 311 -4.27 -13.63 20.34
CA ARG A 311 -3.49 -14.73 20.89
C ARG A 311 -4.31 -15.52 21.92
N LYS A 312 -4.40 -16.82 21.78
CA LYS A 312 -5.09 -17.76 22.70
C LYS A 312 -4.12 -18.67 23.46
N GLY A 313 -2.91 -18.81 22.97
CA GLY A 313 -1.87 -19.66 23.56
C GLY A 313 -0.58 -19.59 22.70
N ALA A 314 0.42 -20.37 23.04
CA ALA A 314 1.64 -20.44 22.29
C ALA A 314 1.36 -20.88 20.84
N ASN A 315 1.72 -20.04 19.87
CA ASN A 315 1.45 -20.21 18.43
C ASN A 315 -0.03 -20.43 18.07
N GLN A 316 -0.95 -20.01 18.93
CA GLN A 316 -2.39 -20.15 18.71
C GLN A 316 -3.04 -18.77 18.62
N PHE A 317 -3.57 -18.47 17.44
CA PHE A 317 -4.25 -17.21 17.13
C PHE A 317 -5.61 -17.48 16.54
N GLU A 318 -6.56 -16.64 16.89
CA GLU A 318 -7.93 -16.67 16.38
C GLU A 318 -8.28 -15.30 15.78
N ALA A 319 -8.89 -15.29 14.60
CA ALA A 319 -9.44 -14.07 14.01
C ALA A 319 -10.60 -13.55 14.86
N ILE A 320 -10.59 -12.27 15.18
CA ILE A 320 -11.65 -11.63 15.96
C ILE A 320 -12.77 -11.13 15.05
N ASN A 321 -12.40 -10.66 13.86
CA ASN A 321 -13.32 -10.14 12.87
C ASN A 321 -13.06 -10.73 11.49
N GLU A 322 -14.05 -10.66 10.63
CA GLU A 322 -13.84 -10.82 9.21
C GLU A 322 -12.92 -9.71 8.67
N ALA A 323 -12.26 -9.95 7.56
CA ALA A 323 -11.40 -8.95 6.95
C ALA A 323 -12.22 -7.70 6.57
N ILE A 324 -11.74 -6.54 6.99
CA ILE A 324 -12.36 -5.25 6.70
C ILE A 324 -11.78 -4.76 5.36
N ILE A 325 -12.63 -4.67 4.36
CA ILE A 325 -12.35 -4.10 3.04
C ILE A 325 -13.36 -2.99 2.82
N LEU A 326 -12.90 -1.79 2.53
CA LEU A 326 -13.77 -0.65 2.27
C LEU A 326 -14.28 -0.71 0.84
N ASP A 327 -15.53 -0.30 0.64
CA ASP A 327 -16.07 -0.08 -0.70
C ASP A 327 -15.37 1.12 -1.36
N GLY A 328 -14.96 0.93 -2.59
CA GLY A 328 -14.22 1.93 -3.34
C GLY A 328 -13.76 1.42 -4.71
N PRO A 329 -13.17 2.27 -5.54
CA PRO A 329 -12.58 1.83 -6.81
C PRO A 329 -11.49 0.78 -6.58
N TYR A 330 -11.33 -0.12 -7.52
CA TYR A 330 -10.33 -1.20 -7.44
C TYR A 330 -8.88 -0.66 -7.41
N SER A 331 -8.64 0.49 -8.02
CA SER A 331 -7.32 1.13 -8.05
C SER A 331 -7.47 2.65 -8.14
N ASN A 332 -6.49 3.40 -7.63
CA ASN A 332 -6.38 4.84 -7.80
C ASN A 332 -5.87 5.26 -9.21
N SER A 333 -5.56 4.29 -10.06
CA SER A 333 -5.24 4.56 -11.46
C SER A 333 -6.51 4.71 -12.28
N SER A 334 -6.73 5.89 -12.88
CA SER A 334 -7.83 6.17 -13.79
C SER A 334 -7.31 6.93 -15.00
N TYR A 335 -7.80 6.56 -16.20
CA TYR A 335 -7.34 7.11 -17.46
C TYR A 335 -8.50 7.53 -18.37
N ASP A 336 -9.46 6.63 -18.59
CA ASP A 336 -10.65 6.92 -19.39
C ASP A 336 -11.91 6.53 -18.60
N ILE A 337 -12.99 7.27 -18.83
CA ILE A 337 -14.25 7.16 -18.10
C ILE A 337 -15.43 7.30 -19.06
N VAL A 338 -16.41 6.43 -18.94
CA VAL A 338 -17.67 6.52 -19.66
C VAL A 338 -18.86 6.36 -18.72
N SER A 339 -19.89 7.20 -18.92
CA SER A 339 -21.18 7.06 -18.25
C SER A 339 -22.19 6.44 -19.22
N LYS A 340 -22.78 5.31 -18.85
CA LYS A 340 -23.77 4.61 -19.66
C LYS A 340 -24.67 3.74 -18.79
N ASN A 341 -25.97 3.67 -19.11
CA ASN A 341 -26.94 2.79 -18.44
C ASN A 341 -26.95 2.99 -16.91
N ASP A 342 -26.95 4.24 -16.45
CA ASP A 342 -26.92 4.61 -15.03
C ASP A 342 -25.73 3.99 -14.26
N LYS A 343 -24.57 3.92 -14.90
CA LYS A 343 -23.31 3.46 -14.33
C LYS A 343 -22.15 4.27 -14.85
N ILE A 344 -21.08 4.28 -14.09
CA ILE A 344 -19.79 4.83 -14.46
C ILE A 344 -18.79 3.69 -14.64
N TYR A 345 -18.10 3.66 -15.76
CA TYR A 345 -17.06 2.69 -16.08
C TYR A 345 -15.73 3.40 -16.20
N ILE A 346 -14.70 2.88 -15.55
CA ILE A 346 -13.39 3.52 -15.47
C ILE A 346 -12.31 2.47 -15.76
N ILE A 347 -11.32 2.84 -16.56
CA ILE A 347 -10.17 1.99 -16.87
C ILE A 347 -8.85 2.66 -16.44
N PRO A 348 -7.81 1.88 -16.08
CA PRO A 348 -6.60 2.40 -15.44
C PRO A 348 -5.59 3.05 -16.39
N GLY A 349 -5.74 2.92 -17.71
CA GLY A 349 -4.75 3.36 -18.68
C GLY A 349 -3.53 2.46 -18.74
N GLY A 350 -2.48 2.91 -19.41
CA GLY A 350 -1.25 2.11 -19.51
C GLY A 350 -0.27 2.56 -20.58
N LYS A 351 -0.47 3.74 -21.19
CA LYS A 351 0.48 4.30 -22.15
C LYS A 351 1.04 5.65 -21.67
N SER A 352 2.25 5.98 -22.12
CA SER A 352 2.86 7.30 -21.90
C SER A 352 2.07 8.41 -22.60
N LEU A 353 2.24 9.65 -22.18
CA LEU A 353 1.64 10.82 -22.82
C LEU A 353 2.04 10.97 -24.29
N THR A 354 3.26 10.57 -24.63
CA THR A 354 3.77 10.55 -26.03
C THR A 354 3.24 9.36 -26.84
N GLY A 355 2.61 8.36 -26.18
CA GLY A 355 2.13 7.16 -26.83
C GLY A 355 3.23 6.15 -27.21
N ASP A 356 4.47 6.36 -26.76
CA ASP A 356 5.62 5.52 -27.17
C ASP A 356 5.82 4.29 -26.31
N ASN A 357 5.42 4.36 -25.02
CA ASN A 357 5.71 3.33 -24.05
C ASN A 357 4.45 2.77 -23.40
N SER A 358 4.40 1.45 -23.29
CA SER A 358 3.50 0.69 -22.43
C SER A 358 3.97 0.75 -20.98
N PHE A 359 3.05 0.92 -20.03
CA PHE A 359 3.36 0.88 -18.60
C PHE A 359 3.19 -0.51 -17.99
N ASN A 360 2.72 -1.49 -18.78
CA ASN A 360 2.39 -2.84 -18.33
C ASN A 360 1.41 -2.88 -17.14
N LYS A 361 0.53 -1.89 -17.06
CA LYS A 361 -0.52 -1.87 -16.03
C LYS A 361 -1.53 -2.99 -16.27
N ALA A 362 -1.89 -3.69 -15.20
CA ALA A 362 -2.95 -4.69 -15.25
C ALA A 362 -4.28 -4.03 -15.69
N GLY A 363 -4.93 -4.61 -16.69
CA GLY A 363 -6.17 -4.11 -17.26
C GLY A 363 -7.37 -4.55 -16.41
N SER A 364 -8.05 -3.60 -15.79
CA SER A 364 -9.30 -3.80 -15.05
C SER A 364 -10.37 -2.85 -15.56
N VAL A 365 -11.65 -3.17 -15.35
CA VAL A 365 -12.76 -2.24 -15.56
C VAL A 365 -13.45 -2.04 -14.21
N MET A 366 -13.33 -0.84 -13.65
CA MET A 366 -14.01 -0.44 -12.44
C MET A 366 -15.41 0.09 -12.81
N ILE A 367 -16.41 -0.34 -12.07
CA ILE A 367 -17.82 0.01 -12.36
C ILE A 367 -18.46 0.53 -11.07
N TYR A 368 -19.03 1.73 -11.14
CA TYR A 368 -19.80 2.34 -10.06
C TYR A 368 -21.26 2.48 -10.48
N ASP A 369 -22.19 1.90 -9.74
CA ASP A 369 -23.62 1.93 -10.01
C ASP A 369 -24.40 2.94 -9.13
N TYR A 370 -23.70 3.94 -8.59
CA TYR A 370 -24.15 4.95 -7.63
C TYR A 370 -24.47 4.43 -6.22
N GLU A 371 -24.38 3.14 -5.98
CA GLU A 371 -24.50 2.52 -4.66
C GLU A 371 -23.17 1.94 -4.20
N LYS A 372 -22.53 1.14 -5.05
CA LYS A 372 -21.28 0.44 -4.74
C LYS A 372 -20.37 0.29 -5.95
N TRP A 373 -19.13 -0.03 -5.64
CA TRP A 373 -18.12 -0.37 -6.64
C TRP A 373 -18.10 -1.87 -6.96
N SER A 374 -17.81 -2.19 -8.20
CA SER A 374 -17.50 -3.53 -8.67
C SER A 374 -16.36 -3.48 -9.69
N VAL A 375 -15.74 -4.62 -9.99
CA VAL A 375 -14.58 -4.68 -10.87
C VAL A 375 -14.63 -5.91 -11.77
N LEU A 376 -14.21 -5.75 -13.02
CA LEU A 376 -13.83 -6.84 -13.90
C LEU A 376 -12.33 -7.03 -13.74
N GLU A 377 -11.94 -8.03 -12.96
CA GLU A 377 -10.55 -8.24 -12.56
C GLU A 377 -9.70 -8.86 -13.68
N PRO A 378 -8.40 -8.49 -13.76
CA PRO A 378 -7.47 -9.10 -14.72
C PRO A 378 -7.36 -10.62 -14.61
N SER A 379 -7.45 -11.15 -13.40
CA SER A 379 -7.43 -12.59 -13.10
C SER A 379 -8.57 -13.37 -13.76
N VAL A 380 -9.78 -12.80 -13.79
CA VAL A 380 -10.95 -13.39 -14.42
C VAL A 380 -10.76 -13.44 -15.95
N VAL A 381 -10.22 -12.37 -16.54
CA VAL A 381 -9.89 -12.33 -17.97
C VAL A 381 -8.84 -13.38 -18.31
N GLN A 382 -7.76 -13.48 -17.53
CA GLN A 382 -6.71 -14.48 -17.72
C GLN A 382 -7.26 -15.90 -17.65
N ASN A 383 -8.09 -16.19 -16.66
CA ASN A 383 -8.64 -17.53 -16.47
C ASN A 383 -9.59 -17.95 -17.60
N LYS A 384 -10.36 -17.00 -18.16
CA LYS A 384 -11.38 -17.29 -19.17
C LYS A 384 -10.86 -17.20 -20.61
N LEU A 385 -9.98 -16.26 -20.90
CA LEU A 385 -9.49 -15.99 -22.25
C LEU A 385 -8.01 -16.36 -22.45
N ASN A 386 -7.35 -16.91 -21.44
CA ASN A 386 -5.92 -17.24 -21.44
C ASN A 386 -5.02 -16.06 -21.88
N THR A 387 -5.45 -14.84 -21.53
CA THR A 387 -4.76 -13.60 -21.88
C THR A 387 -4.75 -12.68 -20.67
N TRP A 388 -3.56 -12.32 -20.16
CA TRP A 388 -3.44 -11.32 -19.10
C TRP A 388 -3.68 -9.93 -19.71
N PRO A 389 -4.75 -9.23 -19.32
CA PRO A 389 -5.07 -7.93 -19.89
C PRO A 389 -4.11 -6.87 -19.34
N LYS A 390 -3.66 -6.00 -20.23
CA LYS A 390 -2.78 -4.87 -19.89
C LYS A 390 -3.14 -3.61 -20.65
N ASP A 391 -2.78 -2.48 -20.05
CA ASP A 391 -2.76 -1.17 -20.69
C ASP A 391 -4.05 -0.84 -21.42
N TYR A 392 -5.16 -0.85 -20.71
CA TYR A 392 -6.48 -0.44 -21.21
C TYR A 392 -6.50 1.06 -21.46
N THR A 393 -6.87 1.50 -22.68
CA THR A 393 -6.71 2.89 -23.13
C THR A 393 -7.98 3.58 -23.58
N SER A 394 -9.00 2.85 -23.99
CA SER A 394 -10.32 3.41 -24.30
C SER A 394 -11.42 2.42 -23.97
N ILE A 395 -12.58 2.90 -23.59
CA ILE A 395 -13.73 2.09 -23.21
C ILE A 395 -15.02 2.63 -23.82
N VAL A 396 -15.86 1.74 -24.35
CA VAL A 396 -17.23 2.05 -24.75
C VAL A 396 -18.19 0.98 -24.27
N VAL A 397 -19.43 1.37 -24.01
CA VAL A 397 -20.47 0.48 -23.50
C VAL A 397 -21.73 0.60 -24.34
N THR A 398 -22.34 -0.53 -24.68
CA THR A 398 -23.60 -0.62 -25.40
C THR A 398 -24.47 -1.76 -24.86
N LYS A 399 -25.59 -2.02 -25.49
CA LYS A 399 -26.40 -3.21 -25.31
C LYS A 399 -26.60 -3.90 -26.64
N ASN A 400 -26.69 -5.22 -26.62
CA ASN A 400 -27.10 -5.98 -27.82
C ASN A 400 -28.63 -6.06 -27.95
N ASP A 401 -29.12 -6.71 -29.00
CA ASP A 401 -30.56 -6.90 -29.29
C ASP A 401 -31.32 -7.65 -28.18
N THR A 402 -30.62 -8.34 -27.30
CA THR A 402 -31.20 -9.04 -26.13
C THR A 402 -31.04 -8.25 -24.83
N GLU A 403 -30.79 -6.94 -24.91
CA GLU A 403 -30.59 -6.01 -23.77
C GLU A 403 -29.40 -6.35 -22.89
N LYS A 404 -28.51 -7.25 -23.27
CA LYS A 404 -27.29 -7.58 -22.53
C LYS A 404 -26.27 -6.45 -22.66
N GLU A 405 -25.66 -6.11 -21.54
CA GLU A 405 -24.57 -5.14 -21.48
C GLU A 405 -23.34 -5.65 -22.24
N ILE A 406 -22.83 -4.87 -23.18
CA ILE A 406 -21.59 -5.15 -23.88
C ILE A 406 -20.59 -4.03 -23.59
N ILE A 407 -19.41 -4.41 -23.10
CA ILE A 407 -18.30 -3.52 -22.85
C ILE A 407 -17.16 -3.88 -23.79
N TYR A 408 -16.69 -2.91 -24.57
CA TYR A 408 -15.47 -3.04 -25.35
C TYR A 408 -14.38 -2.18 -24.75
N VAL A 409 -13.18 -2.76 -24.60
CA VAL A 409 -12.02 -2.08 -24.04
C VAL A 409 -10.81 -2.31 -24.94
N SER A 410 -10.21 -1.23 -25.41
CA SER A 410 -8.97 -1.29 -26.18
C SER A 410 -7.75 -1.43 -25.29
N SER A 411 -6.71 -2.05 -25.81
CA SER A 411 -5.42 -2.22 -25.14
C SER A 411 -4.27 -1.74 -26.01
N PHE A 412 -3.32 -1.06 -25.37
CA PHE A 412 -2.08 -0.62 -26.01
C PHE A 412 -1.06 -1.78 -26.11
N GLY A 413 -1.44 -2.84 -26.83
CA GLY A 413 -0.56 -3.99 -27.08
C GLY A 413 -1.27 -5.34 -27.21
N TYR A 414 -2.51 -5.47 -26.72
CA TYR A 414 -3.22 -6.76 -26.69
C TYR A 414 -4.47 -6.79 -27.55
N GLY A 415 -4.80 -5.71 -28.27
CA GLY A 415 -5.97 -5.63 -29.14
C GLY A 415 -7.22 -5.10 -28.44
N LEU A 416 -8.37 -5.68 -28.77
CA LEU A 416 -9.68 -5.28 -28.27
C LEU A 416 -10.29 -6.39 -27.41
N PHE A 417 -10.68 -6.07 -26.19
CA PHE A 417 -11.38 -6.96 -25.26
C PHE A 417 -12.89 -6.70 -25.30
N GLN A 418 -13.67 -7.77 -25.24
CA GLN A 418 -15.12 -7.73 -25.16
C GLN A 418 -15.60 -8.44 -23.90
N PHE A 419 -16.55 -7.81 -23.22
CA PHE A 419 -17.28 -8.39 -22.10
C PHE A 419 -18.78 -8.35 -22.41
N ILE A 420 -19.50 -9.41 -22.06
CA ILE A 420 -20.96 -9.52 -22.20
C ILE A 420 -21.53 -9.81 -20.81
N ASP A 421 -22.45 -8.98 -20.33
CA ASP A 421 -23.00 -9.03 -18.97
C ASP A 421 -21.88 -9.13 -17.90
N ARG A 422 -20.82 -8.33 -18.08
CA ARG A 422 -19.63 -8.27 -17.21
C ARG A 422 -18.76 -9.52 -17.20
N GLU A 423 -19.01 -10.47 -18.10
CA GLU A 423 -18.18 -11.66 -18.27
C GLU A 423 -17.24 -11.51 -19.47
N PRO A 424 -15.92 -11.82 -19.33
CA PRO A 424 -15.02 -11.83 -20.47
C PRO A 424 -15.52 -12.76 -21.58
N SER A 425 -15.67 -12.24 -22.79
CA SER A 425 -16.25 -12.97 -23.93
C SER A 425 -15.23 -13.24 -25.02
N ALA A 426 -14.47 -12.23 -25.41
CA ALA A 426 -13.48 -12.35 -26.48
C ALA A 426 -12.31 -11.39 -26.31
N VAL A 427 -11.19 -11.72 -26.93
CA VAL A 427 -10.10 -10.79 -27.24
C VAL A 427 -9.83 -10.86 -28.76
N TYR A 428 -9.96 -9.72 -29.42
CA TYR A 428 -9.70 -9.57 -30.86
C TYR A 428 -8.29 -9.02 -31.07
N ASN A 429 -7.53 -9.70 -31.93
CA ASN A 429 -6.15 -9.33 -32.27
C ASN A 429 -5.79 -9.84 -33.67
N LYS A 430 -4.53 -9.79 -34.06
CA LYS A 430 -4.06 -10.24 -35.40
C LYS A 430 -4.40 -11.70 -35.76
N THR A 431 -4.68 -12.55 -34.77
CA THR A 431 -4.89 -13.99 -35.02
C THR A 431 -6.32 -14.33 -35.38
N ASN A 432 -7.28 -13.49 -35.01
CA ASN A 432 -8.71 -13.78 -35.16
C ASN A 432 -9.55 -12.60 -35.68
N SER A 433 -8.90 -11.53 -36.11
CA SER A 433 -9.55 -10.32 -36.60
C SER A 433 -8.70 -9.61 -37.66
N PRO A 434 -9.22 -8.56 -38.34
CA PRO A 434 -8.43 -7.70 -39.21
C PRO A 434 -7.43 -6.81 -38.52
N LEU A 435 -7.29 -6.85 -37.19
CA LEU A 435 -6.31 -6.08 -36.45
C LEU A 435 -4.88 -6.53 -36.78
N GLU A 436 -3.98 -5.59 -36.79
CA GLU A 436 -2.58 -5.79 -37.18
C GLU A 436 -1.65 -5.46 -36.00
N ASN A 437 -0.47 -6.08 -35.96
CA ASN A 437 0.57 -5.67 -35.01
C ASN A 437 1.26 -4.39 -35.50
N ALA A 438 1.70 -3.58 -34.54
CA ALA A 438 2.52 -2.40 -34.82
C ALA A 438 3.76 -2.77 -35.62
N HIS A 439 4.16 -1.90 -36.55
CA HIS A 439 5.32 -2.10 -37.44
C HIS A 439 6.61 -2.45 -36.68
N GLY A 440 7.39 -3.37 -37.23
CA GLY A 440 8.63 -3.83 -36.64
C GLY A 440 8.48 -4.80 -35.46
N ASN A 441 7.26 -5.18 -35.13
CA ASN A 441 6.98 -6.11 -34.04
C ASN A 441 6.46 -7.44 -34.60
N GLU A 442 7.37 -8.40 -34.82
CA GLU A 442 7.01 -9.75 -35.29
C GLU A 442 6.28 -10.56 -34.20
N GLY A 443 6.45 -10.16 -32.93
CA GLY A 443 5.76 -10.73 -31.79
C GLY A 443 4.29 -10.34 -31.74
N PHE A 444 3.72 -10.48 -30.56
CA PHE A 444 2.34 -10.11 -30.30
C PHE A 444 2.28 -8.69 -29.71
N TYR A 445 1.95 -7.69 -30.53
CA TYR A 445 1.84 -6.30 -30.08
C TYR A 445 0.81 -5.53 -30.94
N CYS A 446 -0.47 -5.70 -30.60
CA CYS A 446 -1.59 -5.12 -31.31
C CYS A 446 -2.09 -3.86 -30.58
N ARG A 447 -1.76 -2.68 -31.08
CA ARG A 447 -2.12 -1.39 -30.49
C ARG A 447 -3.50 -0.95 -30.98
N VAL A 448 -4.50 -1.02 -30.11
CA VAL A 448 -5.86 -0.53 -30.39
C VAL A 448 -6.21 0.61 -29.44
N ASP A 449 -6.86 1.66 -29.96
CA ASP A 449 -7.29 2.83 -29.20
C ASP A 449 -8.50 3.51 -29.89
N GLY A 450 -9.02 4.59 -29.29
CA GLY A 450 -10.00 5.47 -29.93
C GLY A 450 -11.29 4.78 -30.33
N LEU A 451 -11.98 4.17 -29.36
CA LEU A 451 -13.25 3.48 -29.58
C LEU A 451 -14.43 4.45 -29.73
N ALA A 452 -15.27 4.26 -30.73
CA ALA A 452 -16.52 5.02 -30.89
C ALA A 452 -17.57 4.19 -31.64
N PHE A 453 -18.83 4.29 -31.24
CA PHE A 453 -19.95 3.77 -32.02
C PHE A 453 -20.45 4.81 -33.02
N ASP A 454 -20.75 4.40 -34.24
CA ASP A 454 -21.55 5.21 -35.18
C ASP A 454 -23.06 5.09 -34.89
N LYS A 455 -23.86 5.80 -35.67
CA LYS A 455 -25.33 5.82 -35.50
C LYS A 455 -26.00 4.52 -35.90
N GLU A 456 -25.33 3.69 -36.70
CA GLU A 456 -25.77 2.36 -37.12
C GLU A 456 -25.38 1.28 -36.07
N GLY A 457 -24.57 1.62 -35.05
CA GLY A 457 -24.15 0.70 -34.01
C GLY A 457 -22.81 0.01 -34.26
N ASN A 458 -22.14 0.30 -35.39
CA ASN A 458 -20.83 -0.27 -35.67
C ASN A 458 -19.75 0.34 -34.77
N LEU A 459 -18.84 -0.49 -34.28
CA LEU A 459 -17.73 -0.06 -33.45
C LEU A 459 -16.50 0.31 -34.29
N TRP A 460 -16.18 1.59 -34.32
CA TRP A 460 -14.98 2.14 -34.93
C TRP A 460 -13.82 2.17 -33.95
N MET A 461 -12.62 1.89 -34.47
CA MET A 461 -11.40 1.90 -33.66
C MET A 461 -10.17 2.27 -34.49
N THR A 462 -9.15 2.79 -33.81
CA THR A 462 -7.83 2.99 -34.41
C THR A 462 -6.89 1.86 -34.05
N ASN A 463 -6.14 1.36 -35.03
CA ASN A 463 -5.05 0.38 -34.84
C ASN A 463 -3.74 1.07 -35.24
N SER A 464 -2.93 1.45 -34.23
CA SER A 464 -1.78 2.34 -34.44
C SER A 464 -0.57 1.62 -35.06
N GLU A 465 0.25 2.40 -35.82
CA GLU A 465 1.47 1.94 -36.47
C GLU A 465 1.29 0.74 -37.40
N VAL A 466 0.20 0.75 -38.15
CA VAL A 466 -0.12 -0.29 -39.15
C VAL A 466 -0.54 0.33 -40.48
N SER A 467 -0.56 -0.47 -41.55
CA SER A 467 -0.89 0.03 -42.89
C SER A 467 -2.34 0.45 -43.04
N LYS A 468 -3.25 -0.23 -42.34
CA LYS A 468 -4.70 0.05 -42.34
C LYS A 468 -5.15 0.43 -40.94
N ALA A 469 -4.99 1.70 -40.61
CA ALA A 469 -5.12 2.17 -39.21
C ALA A 469 -6.57 2.28 -38.71
N ILE A 470 -7.58 2.35 -39.57
CA ILE A 470 -8.98 2.42 -39.16
C ILE A 470 -9.64 1.07 -39.35
N LYS A 471 -10.28 0.59 -38.32
CA LYS A 471 -11.01 -0.71 -38.32
C LYS A 471 -12.43 -0.48 -37.84
N ILE A 472 -13.32 -1.34 -38.30
CA ILE A 472 -14.74 -1.37 -37.95
C ILE A 472 -15.09 -2.81 -37.55
N LEU A 473 -15.86 -2.95 -36.49
CA LEU A 473 -16.56 -4.18 -36.10
C LEU A 473 -18.06 -3.89 -36.19
N ASP A 474 -18.74 -4.66 -37.08
CA ASP A 474 -20.18 -4.59 -37.32
C ASP A 474 -20.97 -5.36 -36.27
#